data_70f1185545d59b2c1fcf502aa03fbb6c
#
_entry.id   70f1185545d59b2c1fcf502aa03fbb6c
#
_cell.length_a   1.000
_cell.length_b   1.000
_cell.length_c   1.000
_cell.angle_alpha   90.00
_cell.angle_beta   90.00
_cell.angle_gamma   90.00
#
_symmetry.space_group_name_H-M   'P 1'
#
loop_
_entity.id
_entity.type
_entity.pdbx_description
1 polymer ?
#
loop_
_entity_poly.entity_id
_entity_poly.type
_entity_poly.pdbx_seq_one_letter_code
_entity_poly.pdbx_strand_id
1 'polypeptide(L)'
;LGRIHDAAEAKRAAHLASQHFETFNLDLMYGLPGQTHAQALADIETALSLSPTHLSCYQLTLEPNTRFAAFPPELPEGDVCADMQEAIEARLAAAGFSNYETSAFALANRQCKHNLNYWFFGDYLGIGAGAHSKLTLHDRVLRQMRHKHPKAYLETIKSGNAVQEHNEVEAASLPFEFMMNAL
;
A
#
# COMPACT_ATOMS: atom_id res chain seq x y z
N LEU A 1 1.10 -15.79 9.21
CA LEU A 1 0.85 -14.35 9.46
C LEU A 1 -0.34 -14.08 10.41
N GLY A 2 -1.03 -15.11 10.91
CA GLY A 2 -2.15 -14.96 11.85
C GLY A 2 -3.38 -14.24 11.26
N ARG A 3 -3.62 -14.39 9.97
CA ARG A 3 -4.82 -13.85 9.31
C ARG A 3 -6.08 -14.61 9.76
N ILE A 4 -7.21 -13.91 9.86
CA ILE A 4 -8.50 -14.49 10.27
C ILE A 4 -9.08 -15.33 9.12
N HIS A 5 -8.97 -14.86 7.87
CA HIS A 5 -9.44 -15.56 6.68
C HIS A 5 -8.45 -16.62 6.19
N ASP A 6 -8.96 -17.68 5.60
CA ASP A 6 -8.18 -18.70 4.92
C ASP A 6 -8.04 -18.43 3.40
N ALA A 7 -7.26 -19.29 2.72
CA ALA A 7 -7.04 -19.16 1.28
C ALA A 7 -8.32 -19.35 0.45
N ALA A 8 -9.28 -20.16 0.90
CA ALA A 8 -10.52 -20.36 0.18
C ALA A 8 -11.41 -19.13 0.29
N GLU A 9 -11.44 -18.49 1.45
CA GLU A 9 -12.16 -17.22 1.67
C GLU A 9 -11.58 -16.09 0.85
N ALA A 10 -10.25 -15.97 0.80
CA ALA A 10 -9.57 -14.97 -0.04
C ALA A 10 -9.91 -15.15 -1.53
N LYS A 11 -9.87 -16.39 -2.04
CA LYS A 11 -10.25 -16.69 -3.44
C LYS A 11 -11.72 -16.39 -3.71
N ARG A 12 -12.64 -16.71 -2.79
CA ARG A 12 -14.06 -16.36 -2.92
C ARG A 12 -14.26 -14.84 -2.96
N ALA A 13 -13.56 -14.09 -2.11
CA ALA A 13 -13.62 -12.62 -2.10
C ALA A 13 -13.13 -12.03 -3.43
N ALA A 14 -12.01 -12.51 -3.96
CA ALA A 14 -11.50 -12.10 -5.27
C ALA A 14 -12.48 -12.42 -6.41
N HIS A 15 -13.09 -13.61 -6.38
CA HIS A 15 -14.12 -13.98 -7.35
C HIS A 15 -15.35 -13.08 -7.28
N LEU A 16 -15.84 -12.76 -6.08
CA LEU A 16 -16.93 -11.80 -5.92
C LEU A 16 -16.55 -10.40 -6.40
N ALA A 17 -15.33 -9.95 -6.09
CA ALA A 17 -14.84 -8.67 -6.59
C ALA A 17 -14.85 -8.61 -8.12
N SER A 18 -14.40 -9.65 -8.80
CA SER A 18 -14.39 -9.72 -10.26
C SER A 18 -15.78 -9.70 -10.91
N GLN A 19 -16.83 -10.07 -10.18
CA GLN A 19 -18.23 -10.02 -10.67
C GLN A 19 -18.85 -8.63 -10.53
N HIS A 20 -18.36 -7.79 -9.61
CA HIS A 20 -18.99 -6.52 -9.26
C HIS A 20 -18.17 -5.29 -9.60
N PHE A 21 -16.86 -5.46 -9.86
CA PHE A 21 -15.95 -4.37 -10.16
C PHE A 21 -15.16 -4.63 -11.45
N GLU A 22 -15.05 -3.63 -12.28
CA GLU A 22 -14.21 -3.70 -13.48
C GLU A 22 -12.71 -3.78 -13.17
N THR A 23 -12.32 -3.25 -12.00
CA THR A 23 -10.96 -3.24 -11.52
C THR A 23 -10.92 -3.61 -10.05
N PHE A 24 -9.99 -4.45 -9.67
CA PHE A 24 -9.70 -4.76 -8.28
C PHE A 24 -8.21 -5.06 -8.12
N ASN A 25 -7.72 -4.85 -6.91
CA ASN A 25 -6.35 -5.13 -6.53
C ASN A 25 -6.28 -6.38 -5.64
N LEU A 26 -5.22 -7.14 -5.78
CA LEU A 26 -4.82 -8.14 -4.81
C LEU A 26 -3.49 -7.74 -4.18
N ASP A 27 -3.46 -7.72 -2.84
CA ASP A 27 -2.25 -7.49 -2.07
C ASP A 27 -1.59 -8.84 -1.75
N LEU A 28 -0.33 -8.98 -2.14
CA LEU A 28 0.50 -10.14 -1.88
C LEU A 28 1.74 -9.74 -1.09
N MET A 29 2.15 -10.61 -0.19
CA MET A 29 3.41 -10.45 0.53
C MET A 29 4.37 -11.57 0.13
N TYR A 30 5.62 -11.22 -0.15
CA TYR A 30 6.70 -12.18 -0.34
C TYR A 30 7.81 -11.99 0.71
N GLY A 31 8.81 -12.84 0.71
CA GLY A 31 9.81 -12.86 1.78
C GLY A 31 9.25 -13.31 3.12
N LEU A 32 8.22 -14.17 3.11
CA LEU A 32 7.57 -14.68 4.32
C LEU A 32 8.50 -15.66 5.06
N PRO A 33 8.29 -15.88 6.38
CA PRO A 33 9.08 -16.81 7.16
C PRO A 33 9.16 -18.19 6.50
N GLY A 34 10.39 -18.63 6.16
CA GLY A 34 10.64 -19.90 5.50
C GLY A 34 10.12 -20.03 4.06
N GLN A 35 9.65 -18.94 3.44
CA GLN A 35 9.17 -18.97 2.05
C GLN A 35 10.31 -19.21 1.08
N THR A 36 10.14 -20.15 0.18
CA THR A 36 11.08 -20.39 -0.93
C THR A 36 10.69 -19.55 -2.15
N HIS A 37 11.65 -19.34 -3.05
CA HIS A 37 11.43 -18.69 -4.34
C HIS A 37 10.26 -19.33 -5.15
N ALA A 38 10.20 -20.66 -5.19
CA ALA A 38 9.12 -21.38 -5.87
C ALA A 38 7.74 -21.13 -5.25
N GLN A 39 7.68 -20.97 -3.93
CA GLN A 39 6.43 -20.64 -3.23
C GLN A 39 5.99 -19.21 -3.50
N ALA A 40 6.91 -18.24 -3.55
CA ALA A 40 6.59 -16.86 -3.90
C ALA A 40 6.00 -16.78 -5.32
N LEU A 41 6.59 -17.47 -6.29
CA LEU A 41 6.04 -17.55 -7.64
C LEU A 41 4.69 -18.28 -7.70
N ALA A 42 4.48 -19.33 -6.91
CA ALA A 42 3.20 -20.03 -6.85
C ALA A 42 2.06 -19.14 -6.32
N ASP A 43 2.38 -18.22 -5.39
CA ASP A 43 1.43 -17.21 -4.92
C ASP A 43 1.04 -16.24 -6.04
N ILE A 44 2.01 -15.80 -6.85
CA ILE A 44 1.78 -14.95 -8.03
C ILE A 44 0.91 -15.68 -9.07
N GLU A 45 1.21 -16.95 -9.38
CA GLU A 45 0.39 -17.75 -10.31
C GLU A 45 -1.05 -17.89 -9.80
N THR A 46 -1.22 -18.10 -8.50
CA THR A 46 -2.55 -18.15 -7.87
C THR A 46 -3.28 -16.83 -8.04
N ALA A 47 -2.61 -15.70 -7.80
CA ALA A 47 -3.20 -14.37 -7.99
C ALA A 47 -3.58 -14.11 -9.44
N LEU A 48 -2.70 -14.41 -10.39
CA LEU A 48 -2.96 -14.26 -11.82
C LEU A 48 -4.15 -15.10 -12.30
N SER A 49 -4.34 -16.31 -11.72
CA SER A 49 -5.50 -17.16 -12.04
C SER A 49 -6.85 -16.55 -11.67
N LEU A 50 -6.86 -15.54 -10.78
CA LEU A 50 -8.05 -14.79 -10.38
C LEU A 50 -8.32 -13.58 -11.27
N SER A 51 -7.49 -13.35 -12.28
CA SER A 51 -7.62 -12.30 -13.30
C SER A 51 -7.73 -10.87 -12.72
N PRO A 52 -6.89 -10.47 -11.74
CA PRO A 52 -6.86 -9.10 -11.28
C PRO A 52 -6.37 -8.16 -12.38
N THR A 53 -6.73 -6.89 -12.30
CA THR A 53 -6.19 -5.85 -13.18
C THR A 53 -5.06 -5.06 -12.55
N HIS A 54 -4.86 -5.26 -11.24
CA HIS A 54 -3.85 -4.60 -10.42
C HIS A 54 -3.35 -5.57 -9.34
N LEU A 55 -2.05 -5.53 -9.05
CA LEU A 55 -1.40 -6.31 -8.00
C LEU A 55 -0.47 -5.40 -7.20
N SER A 56 -0.48 -5.55 -5.87
CA SER A 56 0.51 -4.96 -4.99
C SER A 56 1.33 -6.08 -4.36
N CYS A 57 2.64 -6.07 -4.59
CA CYS A 57 3.55 -7.10 -4.09
C CYS A 57 4.53 -6.47 -3.10
N TYR A 58 4.35 -6.79 -1.82
CA TYR A 58 5.13 -6.22 -0.72
C TYR A 58 6.12 -7.24 -0.17
N GLN A 59 7.38 -6.84 -0.02
CA GLN A 59 8.31 -7.59 0.80
C GLN A 59 7.92 -7.47 2.28
N LEU A 60 7.95 -8.58 3.03
CA LEU A 60 7.72 -8.55 4.47
C LEU A 60 8.85 -7.79 5.17
N THR A 61 8.48 -6.70 5.85
CA THR A 61 9.36 -5.90 6.70
C THR A 61 8.97 -6.01 8.18
N LEU A 62 9.94 -5.86 9.07
CA LEU A 62 9.73 -5.92 10.52
C LEU A 62 9.50 -4.50 11.06
N GLU A 63 8.26 -4.05 11.02
CA GLU A 63 7.90 -2.70 11.45
C GLU A 63 8.01 -2.52 12.97
N PRO A 64 8.56 -1.40 13.46
CA PRO A 64 8.64 -1.09 14.89
C PRO A 64 7.26 -1.17 15.58
N ASN A 65 7.26 -1.56 16.86
CA ASN A 65 6.05 -1.70 17.68
C ASN A 65 5.06 -2.78 17.21
N THR A 66 5.52 -3.73 16.40
CA THR A 66 4.76 -4.92 16.02
C THR A 66 5.21 -6.17 16.80
N ARG A 67 4.36 -7.19 16.80
CA ARG A 67 4.73 -8.49 17.38
C ARG A 67 5.97 -9.10 16.68
N PHE A 68 6.09 -8.91 15.37
CA PHE A 68 7.24 -9.41 14.61
C PHE A 68 8.55 -8.68 14.96
N ALA A 69 8.48 -7.37 15.29
CA ALA A 69 9.66 -6.67 15.78
C ALA A 69 10.08 -7.15 17.19
N ALA A 70 9.10 -7.48 18.06
CA ALA A 70 9.37 -7.98 19.40
C ALA A 70 9.83 -9.44 19.40
N PHE A 71 9.33 -10.25 18.48
CA PHE A 71 9.62 -11.68 18.32
C PHE A 71 9.86 -11.97 16.83
N PRO A 72 11.03 -11.59 16.28
CA PRO A 72 11.29 -11.70 14.86
C PRO A 72 11.29 -13.16 14.40
N PRO A 73 10.50 -13.50 13.38
CA PRO A 73 10.57 -14.81 12.75
C PRO A 73 11.87 -14.92 11.93
N GLU A 74 12.28 -16.14 11.61
CA GLU A 74 13.36 -16.38 10.66
C GLU A 74 12.88 -16.01 9.24
N LEU A 75 13.44 -14.95 8.67
CA LEU A 75 13.14 -14.46 7.32
C LEU A 75 14.22 -14.94 6.35
N PRO A 76 13.87 -15.05 5.04
CA PRO A 76 14.86 -15.23 3.99
C PRO A 76 15.90 -14.10 4.00
N GLU A 77 17.13 -14.41 3.60
CA GLU A 77 18.20 -13.43 3.46
C GLU A 77 17.87 -12.40 2.37
N GLY A 78 18.50 -11.22 2.43
CA GLY A 78 18.24 -10.12 1.52
C GLY A 78 18.40 -10.49 0.04
N ASP A 79 19.45 -11.24 -0.29
CA ASP A 79 19.71 -11.71 -1.66
C ASP A 79 18.60 -12.66 -2.15
N VAL A 80 18.10 -13.55 -1.29
CA VAL A 80 16.96 -14.43 -1.62
C VAL A 80 15.68 -13.61 -1.85
N CYS A 81 15.45 -12.56 -1.08
CA CYS A 81 14.33 -11.66 -1.29
C CYS A 81 14.47 -10.87 -2.59
N ALA A 82 15.68 -10.43 -2.95
CA ALA A 82 15.94 -9.77 -4.22
C ALA A 82 15.68 -10.71 -5.42
N ASP A 83 16.15 -11.94 -5.36
CA ASP A 83 15.85 -12.96 -6.38
C ASP A 83 14.34 -13.22 -6.52
N MET A 84 13.60 -13.26 -5.39
CA MET A 84 12.13 -13.37 -5.40
C MET A 84 11.50 -12.16 -6.11
N GLN A 85 11.95 -10.95 -5.80
CA GLN A 85 11.45 -9.73 -6.42
C GLN A 85 11.65 -9.75 -7.93
N GLU A 86 12.88 -10.00 -8.39
CA GLU A 86 13.21 -10.06 -9.82
C GLU A 86 12.33 -11.09 -10.56
N ALA A 87 12.14 -12.26 -9.98
CA ALA A 87 11.31 -13.29 -10.57
C ALA A 87 9.82 -12.92 -10.62
N ILE A 88 9.31 -12.25 -9.57
CA ILE A 88 7.94 -11.72 -9.51
C ILE A 88 7.76 -10.67 -10.61
N GLU A 89 8.67 -9.71 -10.71
CA GLU A 89 8.64 -8.66 -11.73
C GLU A 89 8.65 -9.25 -13.15
N ALA A 90 9.58 -10.16 -13.42
CA ALA A 90 9.66 -10.83 -14.72
C ALA A 90 8.37 -11.60 -15.05
N ARG A 91 7.81 -12.29 -14.06
CA ARG A 91 6.58 -13.08 -14.26
C ARG A 91 5.36 -12.18 -14.51
N LEU A 92 5.24 -11.07 -13.78
CA LEU A 92 4.17 -10.09 -13.96
C LEU A 92 4.29 -9.36 -15.30
N ALA A 93 5.51 -8.99 -15.70
CA ALA A 93 5.76 -8.40 -17.01
C ALA A 93 5.35 -9.35 -18.15
N ALA A 94 5.66 -10.64 -18.04
CA ALA A 94 5.22 -11.66 -19.00
C ALA A 94 3.69 -11.84 -19.03
N ALA A 95 2.98 -11.47 -17.98
CA ALA A 95 1.52 -11.46 -17.90
C ALA A 95 0.90 -10.12 -18.36
N GLY A 96 1.70 -9.16 -18.83
CA GLY A 96 1.25 -7.87 -19.33
C GLY A 96 1.08 -6.78 -18.27
N PHE A 97 1.53 -7.01 -17.04
CA PHE A 97 1.56 -6.00 -16.00
C PHE A 97 2.82 -5.14 -16.12
N SER A 98 2.68 -3.85 -15.86
CA SER A 98 3.80 -2.92 -15.73
C SER A 98 3.93 -2.48 -14.28
N ASN A 99 5.15 -2.49 -13.74
CA ASN A 99 5.45 -1.82 -12.50
C ASN A 99 5.36 -0.31 -12.72
N TYR A 100 4.66 0.44 -11.87
CA TYR A 100 4.48 1.87 -12.02
C TYR A 100 4.74 2.67 -10.73
N GLU A 101 4.98 1.96 -9.64
CA GLU A 101 5.43 2.50 -8.36
C GLU A 101 6.11 1.38 -7.55
N THR A 102 6.62 1.67 -6.37
CA THR A 102 7.51 0.79 -5.59
C THR A 102 7.07 -0.67 -5.50
N SER A 103 5.79 -0.93 -5.30
CA SER A 103 5.25 -2.28 -5.07
C SER A 103 4.03 -2.61 -5.92
N ALA A 104 3.58 -1.70 -6.79
CA ALA A 104 2.35 -1.89 -7.55
C ALA A 104 2.59 -2.16 -9.04
N PHE A 105 1.81 -3.12 -9.52
CA PHE A 105 1.81 -3.61 -10.90
C PHE A 105 0.40 -3.51 -11.46
N ALA A 106 0.26 -3.00 -12.66
CA ALA A 106 -1.04 -2.83 -13.30
C ALA A 106 -1.03 -3.22 -14.78
N LEU A 107 -2.15 -3.72 -15.28
CA LEU A 107 -2.42 -3.77 -16.70
C LEU A 107 -2.54 -2.36 -17.28
N ALA A 108 -2.38 -2.21 -18.60
CA ALA A 108 -2.45 -0.92 -19.28
C ALA A 108 -3.73 -0.16 -18.91
N ASN A 109 -3.60 1.10 -18.47
CA ASN A 109 -4.69 1.98 -18.02
C ASN A 109 -5.46 1.49 -16.78
N ARG A 110 -4.88 0.60 -15.97
CA ARG A 110 -5.48 0.06 -14.74
C ARG A 110 -4.71 0.45 -13.47
N GLN A 111 -3.82 1.44 -13.57
CA GLN A 111 -3.10 2.00 -12.42
C GLN A 111 -4.07 2.58 -11.39
N CYS A 112 -3.75 2.43 -10.12
CA CYS A 112 -4.56 2.93 -9.03
C CYS A 112 -4.50 4.47 -8.98
N LYS A 113 -5.63 5.13 -9.20
CA LYS A 113 -5.73 6.59 -9.19
C LYS A 113 -5.35 7.20 -7.84
N HIS A 114 -5.60 6.49 -6.75
CA HIS A 114 -5.20 6.91 -5.41
C HIS A 114 -3.67 6.96 -5.26
N ASN A 115 -2.96 5.93 -5.74
CA ASN A 115 -1.50 5.91 -5.73
C ASN A 115 -0.93 7.02 -6.61
N LEU A 116 -1.42 7.15 -7.84
CA LEU A 116 -1.00 8.20 -8.77
C LEU A 116 -1.23 9.61 -8.19
N ASN A 117 -2.32 9.80 -7.43
CA ASN A 117 -2.57 11.09 -6.79
C ASN A 117 -1.41 11.49 -5.84
N TYR A 118 -0.86 10.56 -5.08
CA TYR A 118 0.31 10.83 -4.23
C TYR A 118 1.56 11.10 -5.07
N TRP A 119 1.84 10.27 -6.06
CA TRP A 119 3.02 10.42 -6.93
C TRP A 119 3.02 11.72 -7.72
N PHE A 120 1.84 12.25 -8.08
CA PHE A 120 1.69 13.55 -8.72
C PHE A 120 1.54 14.70 -7.72
N PHE A 121 1.90 14.49 -6.46
CA PHE A 121 1.80 15.50 -5.41
C PHE A 121 0.37 16.06 -5.24
N GLY A 122 -0.64 15.25 -5.52
CA GLY A 122 -2.05 15.63 -5.44
C GLY A 122 -2.54 15.86 -4.00
N ASP A 123 -3.65 16.56 -3.88
CA ASP A 123 -4.31 16.79 -2.60
C ASP A 123 -5.13 15.58 -2.15
N TYR A 124 -5.27 15.45 -0.85
CA TYR A 124 -6.13 14.44 -0.24
C TYR A 124 -6.69 14.93 1.08
N LEU A 125 -7.93 14.53 1.36
CA LEU A 125 -8.64 14.84 2.60
C LEU A 125 -8.72 13.60 3.49
N GLY A 126 -8.03 13.65 4.63
CA GLY A 126 -8.05 12.58 5.62
C GLY A 126 -9.31 12.60 6.47
N ILE A 127 -10.02 11.48 6.53
CA ILE A 127 -11.21 11.26 7.37
C ILE A 127 -10.97 10.04 8.22
N GLY A 128 -11.21 10.16 9.52
CA GLY A 128 -11.02 9.09 10.48
C GLY A 128 -9.86 9.33 11.45
N ALA A 129 -9.76 8.49 12.48
CA ALA A 129 -8.71 8.57 13.47
C ALA A 129 -7.34 8.33 12.85
N GLY A 130 -6.38 9.21 13.14
CA GLY A 130 -5.02 9.16 12.62
C GLY A 130 -4.87 9.52 11.14
N ALA A 131 -5.95 9.93 10.46
CA ALA A 131 -5.88 10.28 9.06
C ALA A 131 -5.13 11.59 8.81
N HIS A 132 -4.36 11.60 7.73
CA HIS A 132 -3.61 12.76 7.26
C HIS A 132 -4.31 13.44 6.09
N SER A 133 -4.08 14.74 5.94
CA SER A 133 -4.52 15.53 4.79
C SER A 133 -3.37 16.34 4.23
N LYS A 134 -3.38 16.55 2.92
CA LYS A 134 -2.61 17.58 2.22
C LYS A 134 -3.57 18.43 1.43
N LEU A 135 -3.54 19.73 1.62
CA LEU A 135 -4.44 20.69 0.98
C LEU A 135 -3.61 21.82 0.37
N THR A 136 -3.64 21.95 -0.93
CA THR A 136 -2.99 23.04 -1.66
C THR A 136 -3.98 24.17 -1.81
N LEU A 137 -3.69 25.31 -1.19
CA LEU A 137 -4.41 26.56 -1.33
C LEU A 137 -3.70 27.46 -2.34
N HIS A 138 -4.30 28.59 -2.66
CA HIS A 138 -3.74 29.54 -3.64
C HIS A 138 -2.30 29.99 -3.32
N ASP A 139 -2.00 30.14 -2.05
CA ASP A 139 -0.76 30.76 -1.53
C ASP A 139 0.09 29.85 -0.65
N ARG A 140 -0.42 28.66 -0.29
CA ARG A 140 0.24 27.75 0.66
C ARG A 140 -0.22 26.31 0.56
N VAL A 141 0.59 25.41 1.10
CA VAL A 141 0.25 23.99 1.26
C VAL A 141 0.10 23.68 2.75
N LEU A 142 -1.02 23.09 3.12
CA LEU A 142 -1.32 22.69 4.48
C LEU A 142 -1.24 21.18 4.63
N ARG A 143 -0.64 20.74 5.74
CA ARG A 143 -0.72 19.36 6.20
C ARG A 143 -1.46 19.31 7.53
N GLN A 144 -2.39 18.37 7.63
CA GLN A 144 -3.17 18.15 8.84
C GLN A 144 -3.11 16.68 9.24
N MET A 145 -3.14 16.42 10.53
CA MET A 145 -3.31 15.08 11.08
C MET A 145 -4.49 15.08 12.06
N ARG A 146 -5.33 14.07 11.95
CA ARG A 146 -6.44 13.83 12.89
C ARG A 146 -5.93 13.15 14.16
N HIS A 147 -6.67 13.25 15.27
CA HIS A 147 -6.35 12.52 16.49
C HIS A 147 -6.18 11.03 16.21
N LYS A 148 -5.03 10.45 16.62
CA LYS A 148 -4.66 9.06 16.31
C LYS A 148 -5.54 8.06 17.05
N HIS A 149 -5.90 8.34 18.29
CA HIS A 149 -6.69 7.42 19.09
C HIS A 149 -8.18 7.52 18.73
N PRO A 150 -8.88 6.42 18.37
CA PRO A 150 -10.27 6.46 17.92
C PRO A 150 -11.22 7.16 18.89
N LYS A 151 -11.08 6.90 20.20
CA LYS A 151 -11.92 7.54 21.22
C LYS A 151 -11.71 9.06 21.26
N ALA A 152 -10.46 9.52 21.25
CA ALA A 152 -10.14 10.94 21.23
C ALA A 152 -10.67 11.61 19.95
N TYR A 153 -10.51 10.96 18.79
CA TYR A 153 -11.07 11.42 17.53
C TYR A 153 -12.59 11.61 17.60
N LEU A 154 -13.33 10.62 18.12
CA LEU A 154 -14.79 10.69 18.25
C LEU A 154 -15.26 11.76 19.27
N GLU A 155 -14.50 11.99 20.34
CA GLU A 155 -14.80 13.03 21.31
C GLU A 155 -14.58 14.43 20.72
N THR A 156 -13.47 14.63 20.00
CA THR A 156 -13.11 15.94 19.43
C THR A 156 -13.97 16.31 18.22
N ILE A 157 -14.46 15.34 17.44
CA ILE A 157 -15.44 15.60 16.37
C ILE A 157 -16.71 16.24 16.93
N LYS A 158 -17.18 15.82 18.10
CA LYS A 158 -18.39 16.41 18.73
C LYS A 158 -18.23 17.89 19.07
N SER A 159 -17.00 18.32 19.35
CA SER A 159 -16.66 19.73 19.59
C SER A 159 -16.28 20.50 18.32
N GLY A 160 -16.35 19.87 17.16
CA GLY A 160 -16.00 20.51 15.87
C GLY A 160 -14.51 20.57 15.55
N ASN A 161 -13.64 19.98 16.38
CA ASN A 161 -12.19 20.03 16.20
C ASN A 161 -11.58 18.61 16.17
N ALA A 162 -11.54 18.01 15.01
CA ALA A 162 -10.92 16.69 14.81
C ALA A 162 -9.42 16.75 14.46
N VAL A 163 -8.87 17.95 14.26
CA VAL A 163 -7.47 18.16 13.87
C VAL A 163 -6.58 18.19 15.11
N GLN A 164 -5.61 17.29 15.16
CA GLN A 164 -4.59 17.26 16.21
C GLN A 164 -3.38 18.13 15.86
N GLU A 165 -2.95 18.07 14.60
CA GLU A 165 -1.82 18.83 14.09
C GLU A 165 -2.22 19.57 12.81
N HIS A 166 -1.74 20.79 12.68
CA HIS A 166 -1.96 21.64 11.52
C HIS A 166 -0.66 22.40 11.24
N ASN A 167 -0.04 22.10 10.11
CA ASN A 167 1.23 22.67 9.70
C ASN A 167 1.11 23.27 8.30
N GLU A 168 1.62 24.47 8.12
CA GLU A 168 1.89 25.05 6.81
C GLU A 168 3.26 24.57 6.34
N VAL A 169 3.35 24.09 5.11
CA VAL A 169 4.61 23.62 4.52
C VAL A 169 5.40 24.85 4.09
N GLU A 170 6.62 24.96 4.57
CA GLU A 170 7.52 26.04 4.16
C GLU A 170 7.78 25.98 2.65
N ALA A 171 7.71 27.12 1.96
CA ALA A 171 7.91 27.19 0.51
C ALA A 171 9.26 26.60 0.07
N ALA A 172 10.29 26.74 0.89
CA ALA A 172 11.62 26.19 0.63
C ALA A 172 11.65 24.64 0.67
N SER A 173 10.70 24.00 1.38
CA SER A 173 10.60 22.55 1.50
C SER A 173 9.78 21.90 0.39
N LEU A 174 8.95 22.67 -0.32
CA LEU A 174 8.05 22.14 -1.37
C LEU A 174 8.79 21.40 -2.50
N PRO A 175 9.92 21.88 -3.04
CA PRO A 175 10.67 21.15 -4.06
C PRO A 175 11.15 19.79 -3.58
N PHE A 176 11.62 19.71 -2.33
CA PHE A 176 12.05 18.44 -1.72
C PHE A 176 10.87 17.48 -1.54
N GLU A 177 9.75 17.96 -0.99
CA GLU A 177 8.55 17.14 -0.82
C GLU A 177 7.99 16.63 -2.15
N PHE A 178 8.02 17.48 -3.20
CA PHE A 178 7.61 17.07 -4.54
C PHE A 178 8.52 15.98 -5.10
N MET A 179 9.84 16.17 -5.00
CA MET A 179 10.82 15.19 -5.49
C MET A 179 10.72 13.86 -4.77
N MET A 180 10.45 13.85 -3.47
CA MET A 180 10.23 12.63 -2.68
C MET A 180 9.05 11.78 -3.18
N ASN A 181 8.08 12.40 -3.86
CA ASN A 181 6.95 11.69 -4.46
C ASN A 181 7.18 11.34 -5.94
N ALA A 182 8.12 12.01 -6.61
CA ALA A 182 8.35 11.84 -8.05
C ALA A 182 9.47 10.84 -8.39
N LEU A 183 10.26 10.42 -7.39
CA LEU A 183 11.35 9.44 -7.51
C LEU A 183 10.89 8.05 -7.10
#